data_d5b5445bcb058aeb5a1a4a75883eb998
#
_entry.id   d5b5445bcb058aeb5a1a4a75883eb998
#
_cell.length_a   1.000
_cell.length_b   1.000
_cell.length_c   1.000
_cell.angle_alpha   90.00
_cell.angle_beta   90.00
_cell.angle_gamma   90.00
#
_symmetry.space_group_name_H-M   'P 1'
#
loop_
_entity.id
_entity.type
_entity.pdbx_description
1 polymer ?
#
loop_
_entity_poly.entity_id
_entity_poly.type
_entity_poly.pdbx_seq_one_letter_code
_entity_poly.pdbx_strand_id
1 'polypeptide(L)'
;EAFKRAKELGKPVFLSIGYTTCHWCHVMEHESFENDEVADLMNDAFVCIKVDREERPDIDNVYMEVTQMMNNRGGWPMTVIMTPDKLPFFSGTYFPKHARGRRIGMMELIPQIKDAWINNRDSLITDAANITSRLQKNQINRTSVGDISQDIMDRAYRSFQNRYDEKLGGFGRAPKFPKAHDYSFLIKYWKRTGEKRALDMSEFSLKAMRNGGMYDQVGFGFHRYSTDARWLVPHFEKMLYDQAILVQAYLDAYQATGKQNYADVVDEILQYVLRDMTSTG
;
A
#
# COMPACT_ATOMS: atom_id res chain seq x y z
N GLU A 1 -18.28 10.39 -17.53
CA GLU A 1 -17.98 10.54 -18.96
C GLU A 1 -17.32 9.30 -19.54
N ALA A 2 -16.19 8.82 -18.99
CA ALA A 2 -15.44 7.65 -19.50
C ALA A 2 -16.29 6.36 -19.57
N PHE A 3 -17.07 6.04 -18.56
CA PHE A 3 -17.95 4.85 -18.57
C PHE A 3 -19.06 4.95 -19.62
N LYS A 4 -19.61 6.16 -19.88
CA LYS A 4 -20.55 6.36 -20.97
C LYS A 4 -19.90 6.07 -22.31
N ARG A 5 -18.71 6.63 -22.54
CA ARG A 5 -17.93 6.38 -23.76
C ARG A 5 -17.55 4.89 -23.92
N ALA A 6 -17.22 4.20 -22.83
CA ALA A 6 -16.91 2.77 -22.85
C ALA A 6 -18.14 1.93 -23.29
N LYS A 7 -19.34 2.30 -22.84
CA LYS A 7 -20.59 1.67 -23.29
C LYS A 7 -20.87 1.92 -24.78
N GLU A 8 -20.73 3.15 -25.23
CA GLU A 8 -20.92 3.55 -26.62
C GLU A 8 -19.96 2.82 -27.58
N LEU A 9 -18.69 2.67 -27.17
CA LEU A 9 -17.66 2.00 -27.95
C LEU A 9 -17.63 0.47 -27.78
N GLY A 10 -18.38 -0.07 -26.82
CA GLY A 10 -18.33 -1.49 -26.49
C GLY A 10 -17.01 -1.98 -25.90
N LYS A 11 -16.16 -1.05 -25.39
CA LYS A 11 -14.83 -1.34 -24.87
C LYS A 11 -14.82 -1.49 -23.34
N PRO A 12 -13.94 -2.33 -22.77
CA PRO A 12 -13.71 -2.34 -21.33
C PRO A 12 -12.96 -1.08 -20.89
N VAL A 13 -12.97 -0.84 -19.59
CA VAL A 13 -12.26 0.30 -18.96
C VAL A 13 -10.96 -0.19 -18.34
N PHE A 14 -9.86 0.48 -18.66
CA PHE A 14 -8.56 0.31 -18.02
C PHE A 14 -8.39 1.42 -16.98
N LEU A 15 -8.37 1.06 -15.71
CA LEU A 15 -8.18 1.98 -14.59
C LEU A 15 -6.77 1.83 -14.03
N SER A 16 -5.99 2.92 -14.08
CA SER A 16 -4.69 3.03 -13.44
C SER A 16 -4.78 3.92 -12.23
N ILE A 17 -4.40 3.40 -11.06
CA ILE A 17 -4.37 4.14 -9.80
C ILE A 17 -2.93 4.23 -9.29
N GLY A 18 -2.51 5.43 -8.94
CA GLY A 18 -1.19 5.73 -8.42
C GLY A 18 -1.21 7.00 -7.58
N TYR A 19 -0.05 7.61 -7.37
CA TYR A 19 0.11 8.89 -6.68
C TYR A 19 1.42 9.56 -7.11
N THR A 20 1.55 10.86 -6.86
CA THR A 20 2.62 11.70 -7.40
C THR A 20 4.03 11.23 -6.99
N THR A 21 4.25 10.78 -5.76
CA THR A 21 5.57 10.34 -5.30
C THR A 21 5.83 8.84 -5.46
N CYS A 22 4.96 8.13 -6.17
CA CYS A 22 5.05 6.69 -6.38
C CYS A 22 6.15 6.34 -7.40
N HIS A 23 7.30 5.88 -6.93
CA HIS A 23 8.44 5.50 -7.79
C HIS A 23 8.05 4.51 -8.90
N TRP A 24 7.39 3.39 -8.55
CA TRP A 24 7.01 2.39 -9.54
C TRP A 24 5.90 2.85 -10.49
N CYS A 25 5.11 3.87 -10.11
CA CYS A 25 4.17 4.50 -11.02
C CYS A 25 4.91 5.28 -12.12
N HIS A 26 5.95 6.03 -11.75
CA HIS A 26 6.81 6.73 -12.73
C HIS A 26 7.58 5.74 -13.61
N VAL A 27 8.10 4.65 -13.06
CA VAL A 27 8.73 3.61 -13.87
C VAL A 27 7.76 3.05 -14.90
N MET A 28 6.50 2.75 -14.52
CA MET A 28 5.49 2.24 -15.45
C MET A 28 5.04 3.32 -16.46
N GLU A 29 5.01 4.59 -16.07
CA GLU A 29 4.74 5.72 -16.94
C GLU A 29 5.76 5.80 -18.06
N HIS A 30 7.04 5.86 -17.72
CA HIS A 30 8.13 5.96 -18.71
C HIS A 30 8.29 4.70 -19.55
N GLU A 31 8.18 3.50 -18.98
CA GLU A 31 8.36 2.25 -19.71
C GLU A 31 7.17 1.89 -20.60
N SER A 32 5.94 2.28 -20.20
CA SER A 32 4.72 1.79 -20.84
C SER A 32 3.82 2.92 -21.33
N PHE A 33 3.41 3.87 -20.49
CA PHE A 33 2.38 4.83 -20.88
C PHE A 33 2.86 5.94 -21.82
N GLU A 34 4.14 6.31 -21.75
CA GLU A 34 4.78 7.27 -22.66
C GLU A 34 5.26 6.63 -23.98
N ASN A 35 4.97 5.35 -24.20
CA ASN A 35 5.39 4.63 -25.39
C ASN A 35 4.25 4.53 -26.42
N ASP A 36 4.49 5.00 -27.64
CA ASP A 36 3.49 5.08 -28.71
C ASP A 36 2.86 3.72 -29.05
N GLU A 37 3.66 2.64 -29.12
CA GLU A 37 3.15 1.31 -29.43
C GLU A 37 2.19 0.79 -28.36
N VAL A 38 2.50 1.05 -27.07
CA VAL A 38 1.62 0.69 -25.96
C VAL A 38 0.38 1.58 -25.96
N ALA A 39 0.53 2.89 -26.22
CA ALA A 39 -0.57 3.85 -26.29
C ALA A 39 -1.57 3.48 -27.40
N ASP A 40 -1.09 3.09 -28.57
CA ASP A 40 -1.94 2.64 -29.67
C ASP A 40 -2.76 1.40 -29.28
N LEU A 41 -2.11 0.40 -28.69
CA LEU A 41 -2.80 -0.80 -28.22
C LEU A 41 -3.81 -0.48 -27.11
N MET A 42 -3.47 0.39 -26.16
CA MET A 42 -4.36 0.80 -25.07
C MET A 42 -5.58 1.55 -25.59
N ASN A 43 -5.38 2.53 -26.48
CA ASN A 43 -6.47 3.31 -27.05
C ASN A 43 -7.38 2.46 -27.96
N ASP A 44 -6.82 1.47 -28.63
CA ASP A 44 -7.59 0.53 -29.43
C ASP A 44 -8.43 -0.44 -28.55
N ALA A 45 -7.87 -0.94 -27.43
CA ALA A 45 -8.52 -1.96 -26.60
C ALA A 45 -9.46 -1.37 -25.54
N PHE A 46 -9.16 -0.19 -24.98
CA PHE A 46 -9.78 0.32 -23.76
C PHE A 46 -10.29 1.75 -23.86
N VAL A 47 -11.13 2.13 -22.88
CA VAL A 47 -11.24 3.51 -22.42
C VAL A 47 -10.43 3.62 -21.12
N CYS A 48 -9.40 4.47 -21.13
CA CYS A 48 -8.44 4.56 -20.04
C CYS A 48 -8.83 5.65 -19.04
N ILE A 49 -8.67 5.35 -17.75
CA ILE A 49 -8.87 6.27 -16.62
C ILE A 49 -7.62 6.25 -15.75
N LYS A 50 -7.07 7.43 -15.43
CA LYS A 50 -6.01 7.59 -14.42
C LYS A 50 -6.61 8.24 -13.17
N VAL A 51 -6.29 7.71 -12.00
CA VAL A 51 -6.78 8.20 -10.70
C VAL A 51 -5.61 8.40 -9.76
N ASP A 52 -5.57 9.55 -9.13
CA ASP A 52 -4.69 9.79 -7.98
C ASP A 52 -5.38 9.30 -6.71
N ARG A 53 -4.74 8.37 -5.99
CA ARG A 53 -5.28 7.80 -4.75
C ARG A 53 -5.36 8.81 -3.61
N GLU A 54 -4.54 9.84 -3.65
CA GLU A 54 -4.53 10.85 -2.59
C GLU A 54 -5.68 11.83 -2.76
N GLU A 55 -6.11 12.09 -4.00
CA GLU A 55 -7.33 12.85 -4.29
C GLU A 55 -8.60 11.99 -4.19
N ARG A 56 -8.52 10.71 -4.55
CA ARG A 56 -9.66 9.79 -4.58
C ARG A 56 -9.39 8.49 -3.79
N PRO A 57 -9.14 8.61 -2.46
CA PRO A 57 -8.92 7.44 -1.61
C PRO A 57 -10.13 6.50 -1.53
N ASP A 58 -11.33 7.01 -1.76
CA ASP A 58 -12.57 6.24 -1.86
C ASP A 58 -12.52 5.21 -3.01
N ILE A 59 -12.04 5.62 -4.19
CA ILE A 59 -11.85 4.74 -5.35
C ILE A 59 -10.70 3.76 -5.09
N ASP A 60 -9.56 4.27 -4.60
CA ASP A 60 -8.39 3.45 -4.29
C ASP A 60 -8.73 2.30 -3.33
N ASN A 61 -9.40 2.58 -2.23
CA ASN A 61 -9.75 1.58 -1.23
C ASN A 61 -10.61 0.45 -1.81
N VAL A 62 -11.63 0.77 -2.60
CA VAL A 62 -12.50 -0.24 -3.22
C VAL A 62 -11.71 -1.16 -4.15
N TYR A 63 -10.90 -0.59 -5.06
CA TYR A 63 -10.17 -1.40 -6.02
C TYR A 63 -8.91 -2.05 -5.43
N MET A 64 -8.38 -1.53 -4.32
CA MET A 64 -7.34 -2.22 -3.54
C MET A 64 -7.90 -3.50 -2.90
N GLU A 65 -9.11 -3.48 -2.34
CA GLU A 65 -9.77 -4.70 -1.84
C GLU A 65 -9.98 -5.73 -2.97
N VAL A 66 -10.42 -5.28 -4.14
CA VAL A 66 -10.55 -6.14 -5.34
C VAL A 66 -9.19 -6.77 -5.70
N THR A 67 -8.14 -5.94 -5.78
CA THR A 67 -6.80 -6.38 -6.17
C THR A 67 -6.23 -7.39 -5.17
N GLN A 68 -6.39 -7.14 -3.88
CA GLN A 68 -5.97 -8.06 -2.82
C GLN A 68 -6.76 -9.38 -2.84
N MET A 69 -8.06 -9.32 -3.11
CA MET A 69 -8.91 -10.52 -3.21
C MET A 69 -8.53 -11.39 -4.40
N MET A 70 -8.18 -10.78 -5.55
CA MET A 70 -7.82 -11.52 -6.77
C MET A 70 -6.38 -12.05 -6.74
N ASN A 71 -5.44 -11.30 -6.14
CA ASN A 71 -4.00 -11.58 -6.25
C ASN A 71 -3.32 -11.93 -4.91
N ASN A 72 -4.06 -11.97 -3.79
CA ASN A 72 -3.54 -12.09 -2.42
C ASN A 72 -2.50 -11.01 -2.02
N ARG A 73 -2.39 -9.96 -2.79
CA ARG A 73 -1.50 -8.82 -2.59
C ARG A 73 -2.03 -7.61 -3.33
N GLY A 74 -1.65 -6.41 -2.89
CA GLY A 74 -1.94 -5.15 -3.56
C GLY A 74 -0.75 -4.21 -3.47
N GLY A 75 -0.84 -3.05 -4.11
CA GLY A 75 0.19 -2.02 -4.14
C GLY A 75 0.01 -1.10 -5.33
N TRP A 76 0.86 -0.10 -5.44
CA TRP A 76 0.87 0.85 -6.52
C TRP A 76 2.16 0.74 -7.36
N PRO A 77 2.05 1.00 -8.68
CA PRO A 77 0.83 1.31 -9.44
C PRO A 77 -0.20 0.18 -9.32
N MET A 78 -1.48 0.52 -9.31
CA MET A 78 -2.57 -0.45 -9.34
C MET A 78 -3.29 -0.36 -10.67
N THR A 79 -3.45 -1.51 -11.32
CA THR A 79 -4.16 -1.66 -12.59
C THR A 79 -5.39 -2.51 -12.38
N VAL A 80 -6.55 -1.99 -12.83
CA VAL A 80 -7.81 -2.74 -12.80
C VAL A 80 -8.47 -2.63 -14.15
N ILE A 81 -8.90 -3.77 -14.71
CA ILE A 81 -9.69 -3.78 -15.94
C ILE A 81 -11.10 -4.24 -15.60
N MET A 82 -12.07 -3.47 -16.06
CA MET A 82 -13.47 -3.65 -15.68
C MET A 82 -14.42 -3.46 -16.86
N THR A 83 -15.63 -3.98 -16.70
CA THR A 83 -16.72 -3.74 -17.64
C THR A 83 -17.13 -2.27 -17.64
N PRO A 84 -17.85 -1.79 -18.67
CA PRO A 84 -18.45 -0.44 -18.67
C PRO A 84 -19.44 -0.21 -17.51
N ASP A 85 -19.88 -1.27 -16.84
CA ASP A 85 -20.74 -1.22 -15.66
C ASP A 85 -19.95 -1.24 -14.33
N LYS A 86 -18.63 -0.99 -14.39
CA LYS A 86 -17.70 -0.90 -13.25
C LYS A 86 -17.46 -2.23 -12.52
N LEU A 87 -17.71 -3.36 -13.15
CA LEU A 87 -17.47 -4.66 -12.58
C LEU A 87 -16.06 -5.15 -12.97
N PRO A 88 -15.12 -5.31 -12.03
CA PRO A 88 -13.75 -5.68 -12.31
C PRO A 88 -13.66 -7.17 -12.70
N PHE A 89 -12.86 -7.49 -13.73
CA PHE A 89 -12.56 -8.86 -14.14
C PHE A 89 -11.06 -9.18 -14.19
N PHE A 90 -10.20 -8.16 -14.11
CA PHE A 90 -8.76 -8.33 -14.05
C PHE A 90 -8.15 -7.28 -13.13
N SER A 91 -7.11 -7.65 -12.37
CA SER A 91 -6.31 -6.69 -11.63
C SER A 91 -4.84 -7.13 -11.52
N GLY A 92 -3.99 -6.14 -11.35
CA GLY A 92 -2.57 -6.32 -11.12
C GLY A 92 -1.95 -5.05 -10.57
N THR A 93 -0.63 -5.05 -10.46
CA THR A 93 0.12 -3.88 -10.04
C THR A 93 0.95 -3.33 -11.20
N TYR A 94 2.24 -3.45 -11.13
CA TYR A 94 3.17 -2.96 -12.15
C TYR A 94 3.28 -3.94 -13.33
N PHE A 95 3.21 -3.40 -14.55
CA PHE A 95 3.44 -4.11 -15.82
C PHE A 95 4.53 -3.38 -16.63
N PRO A 96 5.67 -4.03 -16.93
CA PRO A 96 6.67 -3.46 -17.85
C PRO A 96 6.15 -3.41 -19.29
N LYS A 97 6.83 -2.70 -20.18
CA LYS A 97 6.49 -2.70 -21.61
C LYS A 97 6.47 -4.12 -22.20
N HIS A 98 7.54 -4.87 -22.02
CA HIS A 98 7.68 -6.27 -22.46
C HIS A 98 7.79 -7.23 -21.28
N ALA A 99 7.40 -8.48 -21.49
CA ALA A 99 7.52 -9.52 -20.49
C ALA A 99 8.96 -9.64 -19.94
N ARG A 100 9.09 -9.73 -18.59
CA ARG A 100 10.36 -9.90 -17.89
C ARG A 100 10.27 -11.05 -16.89
N GLY A 101 10.95 -12.14 -17.17
CA GLY A 101 10.89 -13.35 -16.34
C GLY A 101 9.47 -13.92 -16.27
N ARG A 102 8.86 -13.90 -15.07
CA ARG A 102 7.48 -14.36 -14.86
C ARG A 102 6.41 -13.25 -14.94
N ARG A 103 6.82 -12.01 -15.20
CA ARG A 103 5.88 -10.88 -15.33
C ARG A 103 5.52 -10.69 -16.79
N ILE A 104 4.24 -10.68 -17.08
CA ILE A 104 3.71 -10.29 -18.39
C ILE A 104 3.93 -8.78 -18.59
N GLY A 105 4.20 -8.35 -19.81
CA GLY A 105 4.31 -6.94 -20.19
C GLY A 105 3.00 -6.41 -20.80
N MET A 106 2.92 -5.10 -20.97
CA MET A 106 1.76 -4.43 -21.57
C MET A 106 1.54 -4.89 -23.02
N MET A 107 2.63 -5.08 -23.77
CA MET A 107 2.57 -5.52 -25.17
C MET A 107 1.96 -6.91 -25.34
N GLU A 108 2.07 -7.76 -24.35
CA GLU A 108 1.49 -9.10 -24.35
C GLU A 108 0.11 -9.13 -23.65
N LEU A 109 -0.07 -8.35 -22.59
CA LEU A 109 -1.29 -8.32 -21.81
C LEU A 109 -2.48 -7.72 -22.57
N ILE A 110 -2.24 -6.55 -23.22
CA ILE A 110 -3.32 -5.81 -23.87
C ILE A 110 -4.00 -6.62 -24.99
N PRO A 111 -3.27 -7.25 -25.92
CA PRO A 111 -3.89 -8.09 -26.93
C PRO A 111 -4.67 -9.28 -26.36
N GLN A 112 -4.15 -9.92 -25.28
CA GLN A 112 -4.84 -11.04 -24.64
C GLN A 112 -6.17 -10.60 -24.00
N ILE A 113 -6.20 -9.46 -23.30
CA ILE A 113 -7.43 -8.91 -22.73
C ILE A 113 -8.41 -8.51 -23.83
N LYS A 114 -7.92 -7.86 -24.92
CA LYS A 114 -8.76 -7.49 -26.06
C LYS A 114 -9.40 -8.71 -26.71
N ASP A 115 -8.62 -9.75 -26.98
CA ASP A 115 -9.09 -11.00 -27.53
C ASP A 115 -10.16 -11.65 -26.63
N ALA A 116 -9.88 -11.76 -25.33
CA ALA A 116 -10.82 -12.29 -24.35
C ALA A 116 -12.13 -11.47 -24.28
N TRP A 117 -12.04 -10.14 -24.38
CA TRP A 117 -13.21 -9.26 -24.40
C TRP A 117 -14.07 -9.42 -25.67
N ILE A 118 -13.46 -9.71 -26.81
CA ILE A 118 -14.18 -9.94 -28.06
C ILE A 118 -14.79 -11.34 -28.12
N ASN A 119 -14.01 -12.37 -27.77
CA ASN A 119 -14.36 -13.75 -28.01
C ASN A 119 -15.01 -14.47 -26.81
N ASN A 120 -14.78 -13.98 -25.58
CA ASN A 120 -15.25 -14.61 -24.32
C ASN A 120 -15.99 -13.62 -23.39
N ARG A 121 -16.64 -12.60 -23.95
CA ARG A 121 -17.23 -11.47 -23.23
C ARG A 121 -18.22 -11.90 -22.14
N ASP A 122 -19.10 -12.83 -22.43
CA ASP A 122 -20.16 -13.29 -21.49
C ASP A 122 -19.55 -13.97 -20.26
N SER A 123 -18.47 -14.75 -20.46
CA SER A 123 -17.71 -15.36 -19.37
C SER A 123 -17.06 -14.28 -18.50
N LEU A 124 -16.40 -13.29 -19.10
CA LEU A 124 -15.78 -12.18 -18.37
C LEU A 124 -16.79 -11.36 -17.57
N ILE A 125 -17.98 -11.12 -18.11
CA ILE A 125 -19.05 -10.41 -17.39
C ILE A 125 -19.54 -11.25 -16.20
N THR A 126 -19.68 -12.55 -16.38
CA THR A 126 -20.07 -13.47 -15.30
C THR A 126 -19.04 -13.51 -14.18
N ASP A 127 -17.75 -13.58 -14.53
CA ASP A 127 -16.65 -13.56 -13.57
C ASP A 127 -16.60 -12.22 -12.82
N ALA A 128 -16.76 -11.10 -13.52
CA ALA A 128 -16.81 -9.77 -12.93
C ALA A 128 -17.97 -9.62 -11.93
N ALA A 129 -19.16 -10.17 -12.24
CA ALA A 129 -20.29 -10.19 -11.34
C ALA A 129 -20.02 -11.04 -10.08
N ASN A 130 -19.37 -12.19 -10.23
CA ASN A 130 -18.97 -13.07 -9.13
C ASN A 130 -17.94 -12.40 -8.20
N ILE A 131 -16.93 -11.73 -8.76
CA ILE A 131 -15.93 -10.96 -8.00
C ILE A 131 -16.62 -9.87 -7.19
N THR A 132 -17.50 -9.09 -7.82
CA THR A 132 -18.25 -8.01 -7.17
C THR A 132 -19.15 -8.53 -6.05
N SER A 133 -19.85 -9.63 -6.26
CA SER A 133 -20.69 -10.27 -5.24
C SER A 133 -19.87 -10.71 -4.01
N ARG A 134 -18.67 -11.26 -4.23
CA ARG A 134 -17.76 -11.63 -3.12
C ARG A 134 -17.28 -10.40 -2.35
N LEU A 135 -16.94 -9.31 -3.05
CA LEU A 135 -16.54 -8.05 -2.43
C LEU A 135 -17.65 -7.51 -1.51
N GLN A 136 -18.89 -7.45 -2.01
CA GLN A 136 -20.05 -7.00 -1.24
C GLN A 136 -20.32 -7.87 0.01
N LYS A 137 -20.22 -9.19 -0.12
CA LYS A 137 -20.37 -10.10 1.03
C LYS A 137 -19.29 -9.89 2.09
N ASN A 138 -18.04 -9.63 1.69
CA ASN A 138 -16.95 -9.34 2.63
C ASN A 138 -17.18 -8.03 3.38
N GLN A 139 -17.71 -7.01 2.73
CA GLN A 139 -18.05 -5.74 3.36
C GLN A 139 -19.19 -5.88 4.38
N ILE A 140 -20.25 -6.62 4.03
CA ILE A 140 -21.38 -6.87 4.95
C ILE A 140 -20.93 -7.63 6.20
N ASN A 141 -20.06 -8.63 6.05
CA ASN A 141 -19.54 -9.41 7.19
C ASN A 141 -18.66 -8.59 8.14
N ARG A 142 -18.09 -7.46 7.70
CA ARG A 142 -17.32 -6.54 8.56
C ARG A 142 -18.20 -5.63 9.41
N THR A 143 -19.49 -5.52 9.11
CA THR A 143 -20.44 -4.66 9.85
C THR A 143 -21.14 -5.37 11.02
N SER A 144 -20.82 -6.63 11.30
CA SER A 144 -21.32 -7.28 12.50
C SER A 144 -20.70 -6.63 13.74
N VAL A 145 -21.49 -5.82 14.43
CA VAL A 145 -21.11 -5.18 15.68
C VAL A 145 -21.15 -6.24 16.78
N GLY A 146 -19.98 -6.82 17.10
CA GLY A 146 -19.79 -7.57 18.33
C GLY A 146 -19.47 -6.62 19.48
N ASP A 147 -19.72 -7.03 20.70
CA ASP A 147 -19.30 -6.28 21.88
C ASP A 147 -17.79 -6.07 21.89
N ILE A 148 -17.37 -4.80 22.08
CA ILE A 148 -15.97 -4.46 22.24
C ILE A 148 -15.52 -4.93 23.61
N SER A 149 -14.81 -6.05 23.66
CA SER A 149 -14.29 -6.64 24.89
C SER A 149 -12.78 -6.44 25.03
N GLN A 150 -12.31 -6.57 26.27
CA GLN A 150 -10.87 -6.58 26.62
C GLN A 150 -10.08 -7.60 25.79
N ASP A 151 -10.68 -8.75 25.47
CA ASP A 151 -10.09 -9.84 24.70
C ASP A 151 -9.62 -9.41 23.28
N ILE A 152 -10.21 -8.38 22.70
CA ILE A 152 -9.77 -7.83 21.39
C ILE A 152 -8.30 -7.34 21.47
N MET A 153 -7.96 -6.65 22.56
CA MET A 153 -6.60 -6.13 22.78
C MET A 153 -5.60 -7.27 22.99
N ASP A 154 -5.99 -8.30 23.74
CA ASP A 154 -5.14 -9.45 23.99
C ASP A 154 -4.94 -10.30 22.74
N ARG A 155 -5.97 -10.46 21.92
CA ARG A 155 -5.85 -11.10 20.59
C ARG A 155 -4.95 -10.31 19.65
N ALA A 156 -5.05 -8.99 19.64
CA ALA A 156 -4.17 -8.12 18.87
C ALA A 156 -2.71 -8.29 19.31
N TYR A 157 -2.43 -8.26 20.61
CA TYR A 157 -1.09 -8.49 21.15
C TYR A 157 -0.52 -9.85 20.75
N ARG A 158 -1.29 -10.95 20.89
CA ARG A 158 -0.88 -12.29 20.44
C ARG A 158 -0.57 -12.33 18.94
N SER A 159 -1.37 -11.63 18.14
CA SER A 159 -1.11 -11.52 16.70
C SER A 159 0.22 -10.81 16.39
N PHE A 160 0.59 -9.79 17.16
CA PHE A 160 1.90 -9.14 17.04
C PHE A 160 3.04 -10.07 17.46
N GLN A 161 2.92 -10.76 18.60
CA GLN A 161 3.92 -11.74 19.04
C GLN A 161 4.22 -12.80 17.97
N ASN A 162 3.19 -13.35 17.34
CA ASN A 162 3.33 -14.40 16.33
C ASN A 162 4.01 -13.95 15.04
N ARG A 163 4.01 -12.65 14.74
CA ARG A 163 4.60 -12.08 13.52
C ARG A 163 5.90 -11.32 13.77
N TYR A 164 6.31 -11.19 15.02
CA TYR A 164 7.47 -10.42 15.41
C TYR A 164 8.77 -11.07 14.96
N ASP A 165 9.68 -10.27 14.43
CA ASP A 165 11.02 -10.71 14.07
C ASP A 165 11.96 -10.51 15.26
N GLU A 166 12.23 -11.58 16.01
CA GLU A 166 13.07 -11.57 17.22
C GLU A 166 14.51 -11.15 16.98
N LYS A 167 15.01 -11.31 15.75
CA LYS A 167 16.41 -11.04 15.43
C LYS A 167 16.65 -9.64 14.89
N LEU A 168 15.69 -9.13 14.13
CA LEU A 168 15.85 -7.91 13.36
C LEU A 168 14.85 -6.82 13.75
N GLY A 169 13.87 -7.13 14.59
CA GLY A 169 12.77 -6.24 14.92
C GLY A 169 11.76 -6.05 13.80
N GLY A 170 10.63 -5.47 14.13
CA GLY A 170 9.51 -5.29 13.20
C GLY A 170 8.68 -6.54 12.99
N PHE A 171 7.80 -6.51 12.02
CA PHE A 171 6.80 -7.55 11.80
C PHE A 171 6.87 -8.11 10.38
N GLY A 172 6.88 -9.45 10.27
CA GLY A 172 6.85 -10.14 9.00
C GLY A 172 8.20 -10.18 8.28
N ARG A 173 8.14 -10.37 6.95
CA ARG A 173 9.32 -10.50 6.07
C ARG A 173 9.48 -9.24 5.22
N ALA A 174 10.60 -9.14 4.50
CA ALA A 174 10.82 -8.08 3.52
C ALA A 174 9.75 -8.08 2.39
N PRO A 175 9.34 -6.88 1.91
CA PRO A 175 9.72 -5.56 2.40
C PRO A 175 9.11 -5.25 3.77
N LYS A 176 9.86 -4.55 4.65
CA LYS A 176 9.40 -4.16 5.99
C LYS A 176 8.98 -2.70 6.03
N PHE A 177 7.71 -2.47 6.38
CA PHE A 177 7.17 -1.13 6.63
C PHE A 177 7.36 -0.72 8.09
N PRO A 178 7.49 0.59 8.40
CA PRO A 178 7.68 1.07 9.78
C PRO A 178 6.54 0.72 10.72
N LYS A 179 5.29 0.73 10.25
CA LYS A 179 4.07 0.38 11.02
C LYS A 179 4.04 0.99 12.44
N ALA A 180 4.32 2.28 12.54
CA ALA A 180 4.51 2.97 13.81
C ALA A 180 3.32 2.85 14.78
N HIS A 181 2.09 2.78 14.26
CA HIS A 181 0.88 2.56 15.05
C HIS A 181 0.89 1.21 15.80
N ASP A 182 1.56 0.17 15.27
CA ASP A 182 1.71 -1.13 15.94
C ASP A 182 2.54 -0.96 17.22
N TYR A 183 3.62 -0.15 17.17
CA TYR A 183 4.47 0.12 18.34
C TYR A 183 3.76 0.99 19.37
N SER A 184 3.03 2.02 18.95
CA SER A 184 2.19 2.81 19.86
C SER A 184 1.16 1.96 20.58
N PHE A 185 0.53 1.00 19.88
CA PHE A 185 -0.38 0.03 20.51
C PHE A 185 0.35 -0.82 21.54
N LEU A 186 1.50 -1.39 21.21
CA LEU A 186 2.26 -2.27 22.11
C LEU A 186 2.77 -1.54 23.36
N ILE A 187 3.21 -0.30 23.25
CA ILE A 187 3.62 0.55 24.38
C ILE A 187 2.42 0.81 25.30
N LYS A 188 1.25 1.15 24.73
CA LYS A 188 0.02 1.37 25.49
C LYS A 188 -0.51 0.07 26.13
N TYR A 189 -0.36 -1.05 25.43
CA TYR A 189 -0.70 -2.36 25.95
C TYR A 189 0.16 -2.72 27.18
N TRP A 190 1.50 -2.52 27.07
CA TRP A 190 2.40 -2.67 28.23
C TRP A 190 2.00 -1.78 29.40
N LYS A 191 1.74 -0.50 29.14
CA LYS A 191 1.35 0.45 30.19
C LYS A 191 0.13 -0.01 30.97
N ARG A 192 -0.80 -0.65 30.28
CA ARG A 192 -2.05 -1.13 30.88
C ARG A 192 -1.91 -2.47 31.60
N THR A 193 -1.12 -3.40 31.05
CA THR A 193 -1.08 -4.80 31.50
C THR A 193 0.16 -5.15 32.31
N GLY A 194 1.22 -4.35 32.21
CA GLY A 194 2.55 -4.68 32.73
C GLY A 194 3.35 -5.66 31.87
N GLU A 195 2.82 -6.11 30.70
CA GLU A 195 3.46 -7.07 29.83
C GLU A 195 4.73 -6.49 29.18
N LYS A 196 5.85 -6.70 29.84
CA LYS A 196 7.15 -6.11 29.49
C LYS A 196 7.58 -6.42 28.05
N ARG A 197 7.28 -7.61 27.55
CA ARG A 197 7.63 -8.02 26.19
C ARG A 197 7.02 -7.10 25.12
N ALA A 198 5.84 -6.53 25.33
CA ALA A 198 5.24 -5.59 24.41
C ALA A 198 6.08 -4.31 24.27
N LEU A 199 6.61 -3.80 25.40
CA LEU A 199 7.55 -2.67 25.37
C LEU A 199 8.87 -3.05 24.70
N ASP A 200 9.45 -4.20 25.05
CA ASP A 200 10.74 -4.66 24.51
C ASP A 200 10.67 -4.82 22.97
N MET A 201 9.58 -5.37 22.44
CA MET A 201 9.35 -5.48 20.99
C MET A 201 9.33 -4.10 20.31
N SER A 202 8.67 -3.12 20.91
CA SER A 202 8.60 -1.76 20.38
C SER A 202 9.96 -1.07 20.43
N GLU A 203 10.63 -1.07 21.58
CA GLU A 203 11.94 -0.44 21.76
C GLU A 203 12.99 -1.01 20.79
N PHE A 204 13.05 -2.33 20.66
CA PHE A 204 14.01 -2.99 19.77
C PHE A 204 13.75 -2.62 18.30
N SER A 205 12.49 -2.62 17.88
CA SER A 205 12.12 -2.28 16.49
C SER A 205 12.38 -0.81 16.16
N LEU A 206 11.99 0.13 17.03
CA LEU A 206 12.24 1.55 16.86
C LEU A 206 13.75 1.84 16.78
N LYS A 207 14.54 1.21 17.66
CA LYS A 207 16.00 1.33 17.63
C LYS A 207 16.61 0.73 16.36
N ALA A 208 16.13 -0.44 15.91
CA ALA A 208 16.61 -1.08 14.69
C ALA A 208 16.36 -0.21 13.44
N MET A 209 15.17 0.38 13.32
CA MET A 209 14.85 1.31 12.24
C MET A 209 15.72 2.58 12.27
N ARG A 210 15.91 3.19 13.47
CA ARG A 210 16.72 4.40 13.63
C ARG A 210 18.19 4.19 13.31
N ASN A 211 18.73 3.01 13.64
CA ASN A 211 20.13 2.67 13.41
C ASN A 211 20.39 2.11 12.01
N GLY A 212 19.34 1.75 11.28
CA GLY A 212 19.44 1.23 9.91
C GLY A 212 19.36 2.34 8.85
N GLY A 213 19.35 1.94 7.58
CA GLY A 213 19.17 2.85 6.45
C GLY A 213 17.73 3.33 6.26
N MET A 214 16.77 2.82 7.05
CA MET A 214 15.40 3.35 7.06
C MET A 214 15.34 4.80 7.54
N TYR A 215 16.26 5.19 8.40
CA TYR A 215 16.41 6.57 8.85
C TYR A 215 17.49 7.27 8.04
N ASP A 216 17.19 8.47 7.57
CA ASP A 216 18.18 9.33 6.90
C ASP A 216 19.06 9.99 7.96
N GLN A 217 20.30 9.50 8.10
CA GLN A 217 21.24 9.94 9.11
C GLN A 217 21.78 11.39 8.87
N VAL A 218 21.57 11.93 7.68
CA VAL A 218 22.07 13.26 7.27
C VAL A 218 20.93 14.28 7.20
N GLY A 219 19.86 13.93 6.46
CA GLY A 219 18.74 14.81 6.20
C GLY A 219 17.58 14.65 7.19
N PHE A 220 17.64 13.65 8.07
CA PHE A 220 16.61 13.26 9.02
C PHE A 220 15.35 12.68 8.38
N GLY A 221 14.41 12.22 9.21
CA GLY A 221 13.18 11.56 8.77
C GLY A 221 13.37 10.12 8.28
N PHE A 222 12.28 9.40 8.14
CA PHE A 222 12.26 7.99 7.77
C PHE A 222 11.81 7.80 6.33
N HIS A 223 12.44 6.85 5.65
CA HIS A 223 12.00 6.36 4.36
C HIS A 223 10.74 5.48 4.48
N ARG A 224 10.06 5.27 3.34
CA ARG A 224 8.76 4.61 3.26
C ARG A 224 8.75 3.19 3.78
N TYR A 225 9.74 2.36 3.37
CA TYR A 225 9.92 0.99 3.82
C TYR A 225 11.34 0.49 3.53
N SER A 226 11.75 -0.56 4.23
CA SER A 226 12.97 -1.29 3.90
C SER A 226 12.69 -2.36 2.85
N THR A 227 13.52 -2.41 1.81
CA THR A 227 13.45 -3.45 0.77
C THR A 227 13.96 -4.80 1.28
N ASP A 228 14.77 -4.80 2.33
CA ASP A 228 15.30 -5.99 3.01
C ASP A 228 14.75 -6.16 4.44
N ALA A 229 15.04 -7.30 5.06
CA ALA A 229 14.58 -7.61 6.40
C ALA A 229 15.40 -6.93 7.52
N ARG A 230 16.59 -6.38 7.21
CA ARG A 230 17.56 -5.83 8.18
C ARG A 230 17.47 -4.34 8.39
N TRP A 231 16.50 -3.68 7.77
CA TRP A 231 16.33 -2.22 7.79
C TRP A 231 17.49 -1.45 7.12
N LEU A 232 18.25 -2.10 6.19
CA LEU A 232 19.45 -1.53 5.64
C LEU A 232 19.24 -0.73 4.36
N VAL A 233 18.53 -1.30 3.39
CA VAL A 233 18.31 -0.67 2.08
C VAL A 233 16.88 -0.16 1.98
N PRO A 234 16.66 1.16 2.11
CA PRO A 234 15.31 1.71 2.06
C PRO A 234 14.81 1.86 0.61
N HIS A 235 13.50 1.92 0.47
CA HIS A 235 12.88 2.57 -0.67
C HIS A 235 12.93 4.09 -0.43
N PHE A 236 13.65 4.81 -1.29
CA PHE A 236 14.01 6.23 -1.10
C PHE A 236 12.84 7.19 -1.35
N GLU A 237 11.77 7.02 -0.61
CA GLU A 237 10.57 7.83 -0.61
C GLU A 237 10.26 8.18 0.86
N LYS A 238 9.91 9.42 1.16
CA LYS A 238 9.51 9.85 2.51
C LYS A 238 8.11 10.45 2.46
N MET A 239 7.18 9.83 3.19
CA MET A 239 5.78 10.23 3.22
C MET A 239 5.48 11.04 4.49
N LEU A 240 4.77 12.14 4.38
CA LEU A 240 4.41 12.98 5.52
C LEU A 240 3.64 12.20 6.59
N TYR A 241 2.71 11.33 6.18
CA TYR A 241 1.94 10.52 7.12
C TYR A 241 2.80 9.49 7.87
N ASP A 242 3.88 8.96 7.26
CA ASP A 242 4.82 8.07 7.96
C ASP A 242 5.59 8.85 9.01
N GLN A 243 6.06 10.08 8.69
CA GLN A 243 6.72 10.96 9.67
C GLN A 243 5.79 11.25 10.85
N ALA A 244 4.53 11.61 10.58
CA ALA A 244 3.56 11.95 11.61
C ALA A 244 3.31 10.80 12.59
N ILE A 245 3.08 9.58 12.09
CA ILE A 245 2.86 8.42 12.96
C ILE A 245 4.14 7.94 13.66
N LEU A 246 5.31 8.12 13.05
CA LEU A 246 6.59 7.80 13.69
C LEU A 246 6.91 8.77 14.83
N VAL A 247 6.67 10.07 14.67
CA VAL A 247 6.74 11.07 15.77
C VAL A 247 5.91 10.57 16.96
N GLN A 248 4.67 10.15 16.72
CA GLN A 248 3.79 9.65 17.80
C GLN A 248 4.38 8.41 18.48
N ALA A 249 4.90 7.45 17.72
CA ALA A 249 5.45 6.21 18.29
C ALA A 249 6.73 6.45 19.10
N TYR A 250 7.64 7.32 18.62
CA TYR A 250 8.84 7.69 19.36
C TYR A 250 8.51 8.54 20.60
N LEU A 251 7.50 9.42 20.53
CA LEU A 251 7.01 10.18 21.68
C LEU A 251 6.39 9.25 22.74
N ASP A 252 5.57 8.28 22.32
CA ASP A 252 5.02 7.25 23.21
C ASP A 252 6.15 6.45 23.91
N ALA A 253 7.23 6.13 23.16
CA ALA A 253 8.40 5.43 23.71
C ALA A 253 9.18 6.30 24.71
N TYR A 254 9.36 7.59 24.42
CA TYR A 254 9.97 8.55 25.34
C TYR A 254 9.17 8.67 26.64
N GLN A 255 7.86 8.89 26.53
CA GLN A 255 6.98 9.01 27.70
C GLN A 255 6.92 7.73 28.55
N ALA A 256 7.05 6.58 27.90
CA ALA A 256 7.04 5.28 28.57
C ALA A 256 8.35 4.99 29.33
N THR A 257 9.50 5.43 28.80
CA THR A 257 10.83 4.96 29.26
C THR A 257 11.71 6.07 29.82
N GLY A 258 11.45 7.35 29.51
CA GLY A 258 12.30 8.49 29.84
C GLY A 258 13.63 8.54 29.08
N LYS A 259 13.83 7.69 28.05
CA LYS A 259 15.09 7.63 27.30
C LYS A 259 15.17 8.75 26.28
N GLN A 260 16.13 9.68 26.48
CA GLN A 260 16.29 10.89 25.68
C GLN A 260 16.44 10.64 24.18
N ASN A 261 17.11 9.57 23.79
CA ASN A 261 17.29 9.22 22.38
C ASN A 261 15.99 9.12 21.57
N TYR A 262 14.84 8.83 22.20
CA TYR A 262 13.55 8.84 21.51
C TYR A 262 13.03 10.26 21.29
N ALA A 263 13.23 11.16 22.25
CA ALA A 263 12.89 12.57 22.07
C ALA A 263 13.75 13.22 20.98
N ASP A 264 15.06 12.90 20.94
CA ASP A 264 15.96 13.41 19.90
C ASP A 264 15.47 13.02 18.49
N VAL A 265 15.00 11.78 18.30
CA VAL A 265 14.42 11.34 17.02
C VAL A 265 13.15 12.11 16.67
N VAL A 266 12.30 12.43 17.64
CA VAL A 266 11.11 13.27 17.42
C VAL A 266 11.52 14.66 16.92
N ASP A 267 12.49 15.30 17.57
CA ASP A 267 12.98 16.62 17.17
C ASP A 267 13.60 16.58 15.76
N GLU A 268 14.39 15.56 15.45
CA GLU A 268 14.99 15.37 14.13
C GLU A 268 13.93 15.20 13.02
N ILE A 269 12.88 14.39 13.26
CA ILE A 269 11.78 14.23 12.29
C ILE A 269 11.05 15.57 12.09
N LEU A 270 10.75 16.30 13.17
CA LEU A 270 10.06 17.59 13.08
C LEU A 270 10.92 18.63 12.33
N GLN A 271 12.23 18.66 12.54
CA GLN A 271 13.14 19.49 11.77
C GLN A 271 13.08 19.19 10.27
N TYR A 272 13.09 17.89 9.90
CA TYR A 272 12.94 17.47 8.52
C TYR A 272 11.60 17.94 7.92
N VAL A 273 10.48 17.72 8.62
CA VAL A 273 9.15 18.11 8.14
C VAL A 273 9.05 19.63 7.95
N LEU A 274 9.55 20.42 8.89
CA LEU A 274 9.51 21.89 8.81
C LEU A 274 10.40 22.42 7.68
N ARG A 275 11.56 21.81 7.43
CA ARG A 275 12.52 22.26 6.42
C ARG A 275 12.11 21.83 5.01
N ASP A 276 11.69 20.56 4.83
CA ASP A 276 11.60 19.93 3.51
C ASP A 276 10.17 19.61 3.07
N MET A 277 9.20 19.50 4.01
CA MET A 277 7.81 19.12 3.70
C MET A 277 6.80 20.24 3.98
N THR A 278 7.27 21.43 4.33
CA THR A 278 6.42 22.60 4.57
C THR A 278 6.64 23.62 3.46
N SER A 279 5.57 24.00 2.76
CA SER A 279 5.64 25.04 1.74
C SER A 279 5.83 26.42 2.38
N THR A 280 6.53 27.30 1.70
CA THR A 280 6.76 28.70 2.15
C THR A 280 5.56 29.63 1.93
N GLY A 281 4.38 29.08 1.57
CA GLY A 281 3.12 29.81 1.37
C GLY A 281 2.87 30.18 -0.07
#